data_d77a23d23dc93d5e91a8846a21aaa02d
#
_entry.id   d77a23d23dc93d5e91a8846a21aaa02d
#
_cell.length_a   1.000
_cell.length_b   1.000
_cell.length_c   1.000
_cell.angle_alpha   90.00
_cell.angle_beta   90.00
_cell.angle_gamma   90.00
#
_symmetry.space_group_name_H-M   'P 1'
#
loop_
_entity.id
_entity.type
_entity.pdbx_description
1 polymer ?
#
loop_
_entity_poly.entity_id
_entity_poly.type
_entity_poly.pdbx_seq_one_letter_code
_entity_poly.pdbx_strand_id
1 'polypeptide(L)'
;MRDEPGDIFTEAYRALRPRAPIPELKIEFFAFANINNTIRLREGRLLIRLSDLLEGAPEPVLRAIAHILLAKMYRKPIEREHTARYRRYVSSHDVSKKAHLVRQVRGRKRITTAKGHVYNLEEIFDALNARHFHGLLARPQMTWSHDHARKLLGHYDPAHNAIVVSRVFDRPQVPRLAVEYIVFHEMLHLKHPVRLRGSRRCVHSAEFQSEEGLFPGLSQAKQLLKGL
;
A
#
# COMPACT_ATOMS: atom_id res chain seq x y z
N MET A 1 -11.25 8.87 32.50
CA MET A 1 -11.89 7.62 32.10
C MET A 1 -11.71 7.53 30.61
N ARG A 2 -11.12 6.48 30.06
CA ARG A 2 -10.99 6.34 28.59
C ARG A 2 -12.29 5.73 28.10
N ASP A 3 -12.95 6.38 27.15
CA ASP A 3 -14.13 5.81 26.51
C ASP A 3 -13.76 4.48 25.87
N GLU A 4 -14.55 3.45 26.12
CA GLU A 4 -14.35 2.18 25.45
C GLU A 4 -14.67 2.31 23.95
N PRO A 5 -13.99 1.54 23.09
CA PRO A 5 -14.28 1.59 21.65
C PRO A 5 -15.77 1.42 21.31
N GLY A 6 -16.51 0.66 22.13
CA GLY A 6 -17.96 0.47 22.00
C GLY A 6 -18.75 1.78 22.10
N ASP A 7 -18.44 2.61 23.09
CA ASP A 7 -19.10 3.89 23.31
C ASP A 7 -18.81 4.85 22.18
N ILE A 8 -17.55 4.92 21.74
CA ILE A 8 -17.10 5.76 20.63
C ILE A 8 -17.86 5.42 19.33
N PHE A 9 -17.99 4.12 19.02
CA PHE A 9 -18.72 3.69 17.81
C PHE A 9 -20.23 3.91 17.95
N THR A 10 -20.79 3.78 19.14
CA THR A 10 -22.20 4.06 19.42
C THR A 10 -22.51 5.53 19.21
N GLU A 11 -21.69 6.44 19.73
CA GLU A 11 -21.84 7.87 19.51
C GLU A 11 -21.70 8.27 18.04
N ALA A 12 -20.68 7.75 17.36
CA ALA A 12 -20.49 7.98 15.95
C ALA A 12 -21.68 7.47 15.10
N TYR A 13 -22.25 6.33 15.48
CA TYR A 13 -23.45 5.81 14.83
C TYR A 13 -24.66 6.73 15.02
N ARG A 14 -24.92 7.20 16.25
CA ARG A 14 -26.00 8.14 16.57
C ARG A 14 -25.86 9.46 15.78
N ALA A 15 -24.64 9.98 15.71
CA ALA A 15 -24.35 11.20 14.94
C ALA A 15 -24.69 11.04 13.44
N LEU A 16 -24.36 9.89 12.85
CA LEU A 16 -24.58 9.63 11.43
C LEU A 16 -26.02 9.18 11.12
N ARG A 17 -26.70 8.54 12.06
CA ARG A 17 -28.04 7.97 11.89
C ARG A 17 -28.93 8.20 13.11
N PRO A 18 -29.31 9.45 13.43
CA PRO A 18 -30.00 9.80 14.68
C PRO A 18 -31.37 9.16 14.85
N ARG A 19 -32.02 8.78 13.76
CA ARG A 19 -33.36 8.17 13.78
C ARG A 19 -33.36 6.65 13.60
N ALA A 20 -32.19 6.02 13.47
CA ALA A 20 -32.11 4.58 13.27
C ALA A 20 -31.82 3.87 14.62
N PRO A 21 -32.38 2.69 14.86
CA PRO A 21 -32.04 1.89 16.02
C PRO A 21 -30.56 1.53 15.97
N ILE A 22 -29.92 1.52 17.12
CA ILE A 22 -28.50 1.16 17.24
C ILE A 22 -28.41 -0.35 17.16
N PRO A 23 -27.68 -0.91 16.18
CA PRO A 23 -27.45 -2.34 16.11
C PRO A 23 -26.51 -2.79 17.24
N GLU A 24 -26.52 -4.07 17.56
CA GLU A 24 -25.52 -4.66 18.44
C GLU A 24 -24.12 -4.48 17.82
N LEU A 25 -23.18 -3.92 18.60
CA LEU A 25 -21.79 -3.67 18.16
C LEU A 25 -20.89 -4.77 18.70
N LYS A 26 -20.19 -5.46 17.81
CA LYS A 26 -19.08 -6.36 18.16
C LYS A 26 -17.78 -5.79 17.61
N ILE A 27 -16.91 -5.30 18.51
CA ILE A 27 -15.64 -4.70 18.16
C ILE A 27 -14.51 -5.59 18.64
N GLU A 28 -13.57 -5.88 17.77
CA GLU A 28 -12.38 -6.65 18.10
C GLU A 28 -11.13 -6.03 17.47
N PHE A 29 -10.01 -6.05 18.19
CA PHE A 29 -8.70 -5.80 17.64
C PHE A 29 -8.19 -7.09 16.98
N PHE A 30 -7.86 -6.99 15.70
CA PHE A 30 -7.51 -8.14 14.87
C PHE A 30 -6.10 -8.02 14.32
N ALA A 31 -5.36 -9.11 14.35
CA ALA A 31 -3.98 -9.19 13.88
C ALA A 31 -3.88 -9.24 12.36
N PHE A 32 -4.13 -8.09 11.71
CA PHE A 32 -3.93 -7.95 10.27
C PHE A 32 -2.42 -7.95 9.91
N ALA A 33 -2.10 -8.30 8.67
CA ALA A 33 -0.74 -8.17 8.14
C ALA A 33 -0.31 -6.71 7.90
N ASN A 34 -1.24 -5.75 7.98
CA ASN A 34 -1.00 -4.32 7.88
C ASN A 34 -2.07 -3.56 8.66
N ILE A 35 -1.97 -2.22 8.73
CA ILE A 35 -3.05 -1.42 9.32
C ILE A 35 -4.28 -1.50 8.41
N ASN A 36 -5.25 -2.29 8.82
CA ASN A 36 -6.53 -2.45 8.15
C ASN A 36 -7.67 -2.39 9.15
N ASN A 37 -8.80 -1.83 8.72
CA ASN A 37 -10.01 -1.73 9.55
C ASN A 37 -11.20 -2.09 8.68
N THR A 38 -12.07 -2.93 9.21
CA THR A 38 -13.25 -3.41 8.48
C THR A 38 -14.51 -3.26 9.32
N ILE A 39 -15.63 -3.02 8.64
CA ILE A 39 -16.94 -2.99 9.25
C ILE A 39 -17.90 -3.75 8.35
N ARG A 40 -18.75 -4.58 8.93
CA ARG A 40 -19.78 -5.37 8.24
C ARG A 40 -21.04 -5.45 9.07
N LEU A 41 -22.18 -5.32 8.40
CA LEU A 41 -23.50 -5.58 9.01
C LEU A 41 -23.89 -7.02 8.66
N ARG A 42 -24.14 -7.84 9.68
CA ARG A 42 -24.64 -9.21 9.54
C ARG A 42 -25.70 -9.45 10.60
N GLU A 43 -26.85 -9.95 10.22
CA GLU A 43 -27.93 -10.35 11.15
C GLU A 43 -28.26 -9.27 12.18
N GLY A 44 -28.33 -8.00 11.77
CA GLY A 44 -28.60 -6.88 12.68
C GLY A 44 -27.41 -6.46 13.58
N ARG A 45 -26.23 -7.09 13.45
CA ARG A 45 -25.03 -6.81 14.23
C ARG A 45 -23.98 -6.12 13.38
N LEU A 46 -23.33 -5.13 13.94
CA LEU A 46 -22.14 -4.49 13.35
C LEU A 46 -20.88 -5.18 13.84
N LEU A 47 -20.25 -5.92 12.93
CA LEU A 47 -18.96 -6.55 13.17
C LEU A 47 -17.84 -5.60 12.75
N ILE A 48 -17.07 -5.12 13.70
CA ILE A 48 -16.02 -4.13 13.52
C ILE A 48 -14.68 -4.77 13.89
N ARG A 49 -13.75 -4.84 12.95
CA ARG A 49 -12.38 -5.28 13.19
C ARG A 49 -11.43 -4.12 12.97
N LEU A 50 -10.73 -3.76 14.02
CA LEU A 50 -9.66 -2.77 13.99
C LEU A 50 -8.31 -3.48 14.01
N SER A 51 -7.30 -2.90 13.35
CA SER A 51 -5.95 -3.44 13.48
C SER A 51 -5.51 -3.40 14.96
N ASP A 52 -4.89 -4.46 15.44
CA ASP A 52 -4.25 -4.51 16.77
C ASP A 52 -3.17 -3.45 16.97
N LEU A 53 -2.59 -2.93 15.89
CA LEU A 53 -1.68 -1.77 15.92
C LEU A 53 -2.36 -0.48 16.39
N LEU A 54 -3.68 -0.45 16.46
CA LEU A 54 -4.49 0.67 16.94
C LEU A 54 -4.97 0.46 18.37
N GLU A 55 -4.60 -0.66 18.99
CA GLU A 55 -4.85 -0.88 20.42
C GLU A 55 -4.09 0.17 21.24
N GLY A 56 -4.80 0.87 22.11
CA GLY A 56 -4.26 2.01 22.85
C GLY A 56 -4.10 3.31 22.03
N ALA A 57 -4.64 3.38 20.82
CA ALA A 57 -4.69 4.64 20.06
C ALA A 57 -5.48 5.70 20.86
N PRO A 58 -5.09 7.00 20.74
CA PRO A 58 -5.83 8.08 21.39
C PRO A 58 -7.31 8.10 20.97
N GLU A 59 -8.21 8.40 21.92
CA GLU A 59 -9.66 8.48 21.67
C GLU A 59 -10.03 9.27 20.41
N PRO A 60 -9.47 10.47 20.14
CA PRO A 60 -9.79 11.22 18.93
C PRO A 60 -9.46 10.47 17.63
N VAL A 61 -8.50 9.55 17.67
CA VAL A 61 -8.14 8.69 16.52
C VAL A 61 -9.18 7.57 16.36
N LEU A 62 -9.58 6.91 17.44
CA LEU A 62 -10.64 5.89 17.41
C LEU A 62 -11.96 6.49 16.97
N ARG A 63 -12.31 7.69 17.42
CA ARG A 63 -13.48 8.46 16.98
C ARG A 63 -13.42 8.75 15.48
N ALA A 64 -12.27 9.17 14.97
CA ALA A 64 -12.08 9.39 13.54
C ALA A 64 -12.26 8.11 12.73
N ILE A 65 -11.73 6.97 13.19
CA ILE A 65 -11.91 5.66 12.54
C ILE A 65 -13.39 5.26 12.52
N ALA A 66 -14.09 5.42 13.64
CA ALA A 66 -15.51 5.10 13.75
C ALA A 66 -16.33 5.88 12.71
N HIS A 67 -16.15 7.22 12.64
CA HIS A 67 -16.81 8.05 11.64
C HIS A 67 -16.48 7.64 10.21
N ILE A 68 -15.20 7.40 9.89
CA ILE A 68 -14.78 6.98 8.55
C ILE A 68 -15.44 5.65 8.15
N LEU A 69 -15.42 4.64 9.02
CA LEU A 69 -15.95 3.32 8.71
C LEU A 69 -17.47 3.34 8.55
N LEU A 70 -18.18 4.01 9.46
CA LEU A 70 -19.63 4.13 9.42
C LEU A 70 -20.10 4.98 8.23
N ALA A 71 -19.45 6.14 7.98
CA ALA A 71 -19.78 6.97 6.84
C ALA A 71 -19.58 6.22 5.52
N LYS A 72 -18.49 5.47 5.38
CA LYS A 72 -18.22 4.65 4.20
C LYS A 72 -19.27 3.55 4.02
N MET A 73 -19.65 2.85 5.10
CA MET A 73 -20.66 1.79 5.05
C MET A 73 -22.04 2.32 4.65
N TYR A 74 -22.44 3.48 5.16
CA TYR A 74 -23.72 4.11 4.86
C TYR A 74 -23.69 5.11 3.69
N ARG A 75 -22.58 5.13 2.92
CA ARG A 75 -22.40 6.01 1.75
C ARG A 75 -22.60 7.49 2.08
N LYS A 76 -22.18 7.90 3.26
CA LYS A 76 -22.22 9.30 3.70
C LYS A 76 -20.90 10.00 3.40
N PRO A 77 -20.88 11.32 3.26
CA PRO A 77 -19.65 12.09 3.14
C PRO A 77 -18.73 11.87 4.35
N ILE A 78 -17.45 11.75 4.08
CA ILE A 78 -16.44 11.63 5.14
C ILE A 78 -15.80 13.00 5.35
N GLU A 79 -15.89 13.52 6.55
CA GLU A 79 -15.29 14.80 6.91
C GLU A 79 -13.76 14.73 6.78
N ARG A 80 -13.18 15.80 6.21
CA ARG A 80 -11.74 15.88 5.95
C ARG A 80 -10.92 15.79 7.23
N GLU A 81 -11.44 16.30 8.33
CA GLU A 81 -10.77 16.30 9.63
C GLU A 81 -10.53 14.86 10.13
N HIS A 82 -11.54 14.00 10.10
CA HIS A 82 -11.40 12.60 10.50
C HIS A 82 -10.35 11.88 9.66
N THR A 83 -10.38 12.09 8.34
CA THR A 83 -9.38 11.49 7.44
C THR A 83 -7.98 12.01 7.72
N ALA A 84 -7.82 13.31 7.97
CA ALA A 84 -6.52 13.92 8.26
C ALA A 84 -5.96 13.44 9.60
N ARG A 85 -6.80 13.35 10.64
CA ARG A 85 -6.42 12.88 11.98
C ARG A 85 -5.96 11.43 11.94
N TYR A 86 -6.74 10.54 11.32
CA TYR A 86 -6.38 9.15 11.15
C TYR A 86 -5.05 8.99 10.39
N ARG A 87 -4.92 9.67 9.23
CA ARG A 87 -3.68 9.62 8.43
C ARG A 87 -2.47 10.09 9.19
N ARG A 88 -2.58 11.19 9.93
CA ARG A 88 -1.46 11.71 10.76
C ARG A 88 -1.00 10.68 11.77
N TYR A 89 -1.92 10.00 12.44
CA TYR A 89 -1.60 8.98 13.43
C TYR A 89 -0.90 7.78 12.82
N VAL A 90 -1.48 7.18 11.76
CA VAL A 90 -0.90 5.98 11.14
C VAL A 90 0.41 6.26 10.39
N SER A 91 0.66 7.52 10.04
CA SER A 91 1.91 7.96 9.42
C SER A 91 2.95 8.45 10.45
N SER A 92 2.65 8.44 11.74
CA SER A 92 3.65 8.74 12.76
C SER A 92 4.78 7.73 12.72
N HIS A 93 5.99 8.16 13.14
CA HIS A 93 7.18 7.31 13.07
C HIS A 93 6.98 5.97 13.76
N ASP A 94 6.46 5.98 14.98
CA ASP A 94 6.31 4.78 15.80
C ASP A 94 5.29 3.79 15.22
N VAL A 95 4.12 4.28 14.81
CA VAL A 95 3.07 3.44 14.22
C VAL A 95 3.51 2.90 12.86
N SER A 96 4.15 3.72 12.04
CA SER A 96 4.67 3.33 10.73
C SER A 96 5.78 2.26 10.87
N LYS A 97 6.68 2.40 11.84
CA LYS A 97 7.73 1.42 12.13
C LYS A 97 7.12 0.08 12.60
N LYS A 98 6.18 0.12 13.55
CA LYS A 98 5.45 -1.08 13.99
C LYS A 98 4.71 -1.76 12.84
N ALA A 99 4.02 -0.98 12.00
CA ALA A 99 3.31 -1.52 10.83
C ALA A 99 4.25 -2.18 9.83
N HIS A 100 5.46 -1.63 9.63
CA HIS A 100 6.48 -2.23 8.78
C HIS A 100 6.91 -3.60 9.32
N LEU A 101 7.26 -3.69 10.61
CA LEU A 101 7.64 -4.94 11.26
C LEU A 101 6.53 -6.00 11.22
N VAL A 102 5.29 -5.59 11.52
CA VAL A 102 4.13 -6.48 11.43
C VAL A 102 3.94 -7.02 10.02
N ARG A 103 4.15 -6.19 9.00
CA ARG A 103 4.07 -6.62 7.60
C ARG A 103 5.16 -7.63 7.25
N GLN A 104 6.37 -7.46 7.75
CA GLN A 104 7.45 -8.44 7.57
C GLN A 104 7.09 -9.81 8.17
N VAL A 105 6.50 -9.83 9.36
CA VAL A 105 6.21 -11.08 10.09
C VAL A 105 4.91 -11.73 9.62
N ARG A 106 3.84 -10.95 9.41
CA ARG A 106 2.49 -11.46 9.11
C ARG A 106 2.14 -11.42 7.62
N GLY A 107 2.87 -10.60 6.83
CA GLY A 107 2.64 -10.50 5.39
C GLY A 107 3.06 -11.79 4.68
N ARG A 108 2.14 -12.39 3.95
CA ARG A 108 2.46 -13.53 3.08
C ARG A 108 2.65 -13.01 1.66
N LYS A 109 3.90 -12.87 1.24
CA LYS A 109 4.18 -12.57 -0.16
C LYS A 109 4.22 -13.88 -0.95
N ARG A 110 3.41 -13.96 -1.99
CA ARG A 110 3.55 -15.05 -2.97
C ARG A 110 4.73 -14.71 -3.86
N ILE A 111 5.84 -15.39 -3.61
CA ILE A 111 7.05 -15.27 -4.41
C ILE A 111 6.98 -16.37 -5.47
N THR A 112 7.18 -15.97 -6.71
CA THR A 112 7.40 -16.88 -7.82
C THR A 112 8.89 -16.91 -8.16
N THR A 113 9.25 -17.05 -9.42
CA THR A 113 10.65 -17.01 -9.88
C THR A 113 10.94 -15.67 -10.56
N ALA A 114 12.21 -15.27 -10.59
CA ALA A 114 12.69 -14.17 -11.41
C ALA A 114 12.76 -14.57 -12.90
N LYS A 115 13.03 -15.85 -13.15
CA LYS A 115 13.06 -16.41 -14.50
C LYS A 115 11.64 -16.62 -15.00
N GLY A 116 11.26 -15.87 -16.01
CA GLY A 116 9.99 -16.00 -16.74
C GLY A 116 10.12 -16.93 -17.95
N HIS A 117 9.11 -16.88 -18.83
CA HIS A 117 9.12 -17.60 -20.11
C HIS A 117 10.02 -16.91 -21.14
N VAL A 118 10.04 -15.57 -21.14
CA VAL A 118 10.76 -14.74 -22.12
C VAL A 118 11.90 -13.98 -21.47
N TYR A 119 11.65 -13.44 -20.28
CA TYR A 119 12.57 -12.54 -19.60
C TYR A 119 13.03 -13.08 -18.25
N ASN A 120 14.29 -12.80 -17.91
CA ASN A 120 14.83 -13.01 -16.58
C ASN A 120 15.01 -11.63 -15.88
N LEU A 121 14.26 -11.42 -14.81
CA LEU A 121 14.27 -10.13 -14.09
C LEU A 121 15.61 -9.86 -13.40
N GLU A 122 16.34 -10.89 -12.99
CA GLU A 122 17.67 -10.72 -12.36
C GLU A 122 18.68 -10.21 -13.37
N GLU A 123 18.71 -10.78 -14.57
CA GLU A 123 19.60 -10.33 -15.66
C GLU A 123 19.28 -8.88 -16.07
N ILE A 124 18.00 -8.53 -16.12
CA ILE A 124 17.56 -7.16 -16.42
C ILE A 124 18.01 -6.20 -15.30
N PHE A 125 17.80 -6.60 -14.04
CA PHE A 125 18.24 -5.80 -12.90
C PHE A 125 19.76 -5.55 -12.94
N ASP A 126 20.55 -6.59 -13.12
CA ASP A 126 22.01 -6.50 -13.11
C ASP A 126 22.51 -5.61 -14.25
N ALA A 127 21.95 -5.74 -15.45
CA ALA A 127 22.29 -4.88 -16.59
C ALA A 127 21.94 -3.40 -16.33
N LEU A 128 20.76 -3.13 -15.76
CA LEU A 128 20.33 -1.77 -15.40
C LEU A 128 21.17 -1.20 -14.25
N ASN A 129 21.49 -2.03 -13.26
CA ASN A 129 22.33 -1.64 -12.11
C ASN A 129 23.72 -1.20 -12.57
N ALA A 130 24.33 -1.99 -13.44
CA ALA A 130 25.65 -1.63 -14.00
C ALA A 130 25.57 -0.32 -14.82
N ARG A 131 24.52 -0.15 -15.65
CA ARG A 131 24.38 0.98 -16.58
C ARG A 131 24.01 2.29 -15.88
N HIS A 132 23.10 2.26 -14.91
CA HIS A 132 22.48 3.46 -14.35
C HIS A 132 22.82 3.71 -12.89
N PHE A 133 23.30 2.69 -12.15
CA PHE A 133 23.57 2.79 -10.72
C PHE A 133 24.99 2.35 -10.36
N HIS A 134 25.87 2.23 -11.35
CA HIS A 134 27.28 1.84 -11.15
C HIS A 134 27.47 0.52 -10.40
N GLY A 135 26.50 -0.38 -10.45
CA GLY A 135 26.52 -1.65 -9.71
C GLY A 135 26.29 -1.51 -8.19
N LEU A 136 25.93 -0.33 -7.70
CA LEU A 136 25.88 -0.03 -6.26
C LEU A 136 24.59 -0.47 -5.56
N LEU A 137 23.55 -0.81 -6.30
CA LEU A 137 22.30 -1.28 -5.68
C LEU A 137 22.42 -2.77 -5.30
N ALA A 138 22.15 -3.07 -4.05
CA ALA A 138 21.97 -4.46 -3.63
C ALA A 138 20.70 -5.03 -4.28
N ARG A 139 20.81 -6.17 -4.97
CA ARG A 139 19.68 -6.78 -5.63
C ARG A 139 18.65 -7.28 -4.62
N PRO A 140 17.41 -6.80 -4.66
CA PRO A 140 16.31 -7.33 -3.88
C PRO A 140 15.85 -8.67 -4.45
N GLN A 141 14.92 -9.31 -3.80
CA GLN A 141 14.27 -10.47 -4.39
C GLN A 141 13.45 -10.06 -5.62
N MET A 142 13.81 -10.62 -6.77
CA MET A 142 13.12 -10.37 -8.02
C MET A 142 12.06 -11.44 -8.25
N THR A 143 10.85 -11.05 -8.63
CA THR A 143 9.76 -12.02 -8.84
C THR A 143 8.71 -11.50 -9.83
N TRP A 144 8.20 -12.40 -10.67
CA TRP A 144 7.00 -12.15 -11.44
C TRP A 144 5.77 -12.19 -10.53
N SER A 145 4.73 -11.42 -10.84
CA SER A 145 3.45 -11.55 -10.14
C SER A 145 2.81 -12.93 -10.44
N HIS A 146 2.00 -13.42 -9.50
CA HIS A 146 1.22 -14.63 -9.74
C HIS A 146 0.19 -14.42 -10.86
N ASP A 147 -0.46 -13.25 -10.85
CA ASP A 147 -1.52 -12.92 -11.78
C ASP A 147 -1.03 -11.95 -12.88
N HIS A 148 -1.74 -11.91 -14.02
CA HIS A 148 -1.49 -11.00 -15.12
C HIS A 148 -2.13 -9.62 -14.83
N ALA A 149 -1.67 -8.96 -13.77
CA ALA A 149 -2.23 -7.67 -13.34
C ALA A 149 -1.91 -6.56 -14.37
N ARG A 150 -2.96 -5.89 -14.88
CA ARG A 150 -2.82 -4.76 -15.81
C ARG A 150 -2.84 -3.40 -15.11
N LYS A 151 -3.39 -3.31 -13.91
CA LYS A 151 -3.47 -2.05 -13.13
C LYS A 151 -2.22 -1.78 -12.30
N LEU A 152 -1.54 -2.83 -11.84
CA LEU A 152 -0.30 -2.73 -11.08
C LEU A 152 0.79 -3.42 -11.89
N LEU A 153 1.55 -2.64 -12.63
CA LEU A 153 2.54 -3.15 -13.58
C LEU A 153 3.83 -3.62 -12.90
N GLY A 154 4.20 -2.96 -11.80
CA GLY A 154 5.31 -3.33 -10.93
C GLY A 154 5.13 -2.69 -9.55
N HIS A 155 5.87 -3.18 -8.56
CA HIS A 155 6.02 -2.50 -7.28
C HIS A 155 7.24 -3.02 -6.52
N TYR A 156 7.93 -2.11 -5.84
CA TYR A 156 8.89 -2.45 -4.80
C TYR A 156 8.17 -2.60 -3.46
N ASP A 157 8.42 -3.71 -2.78
CA ASP A 157 7.94 -3.97 -1.43
C ASP A 157 9.10 -3.86 -0.43
N PRO A 158 9.23 -2.74 0.29
CA PRO A 158 10.32 -2.53 1.23
C PRO A 158 10.25 -3.45 2.44
N ALA A 159 9.07 -3.99 2.79
CA ALA A 159 8.93 -4.89 3.93
C ALA A 159 9.59 -6.26 3.68
N HIS A 160 9.51 -6.73 2.45
CA HIS A 160 10.09 -8.01 2.06
C HIS A 160 11.32 -7.86 1.16
N ASN A 161 11.81 -6.62 0.97
CA ASN A 161 12.90 -6.30 0.05
C ASN A 161 12.74 -7.00 -1.29
N ALA A 162 11.59 -6.80 -1.96
CA ALA A 162 11.26 -7.51 -3.19
C ALA A 162 10.73 -6.57 -4.27
N ILE A 163 11.18 -6.74 -5.51
CA ILE A 163 10.59 -6.14 -6.70
C ILE A 163 9.70 -7.17 -7.36
N VAL A 164 8.44 -6.83 -7.56
CA VAL A 164 7.46 -7.64 -8.26
C VAL A 164 7.10 -6.97 -9.57
N VAL A 165 7.24 -7.68 -10.68
CA VAL A 165 6.84 -7.21 -12.01
C VAL A 165 5.63 -8.02 -12.48
N SER A 166 4.66 -7.36 -13.10
CA SER A 166 3.48 -8.06 -13.60
C SER A 166 3.84 -9.06 -14.69
N ARG A 167 3.31 -10.28 -14.57
CA ARG A 167 3.49 -11.34 -15.57
C ARG A 167 2.91 -10.98 -16.95
N VAL A 168 2.13 -9.93 -17.07
CA VAL A 168 1.65 -9.42 -18.36
C VAL A 168 2.81 -9.05 -19.30
N PHE A 169 3.98 -8.72 -18.73
CA PHE A 169 5.19 -8.37 -19.47
C PHE A 169 6.00 -9.57 -19.96
N ASP A 170 5.79 -10.76 -19.41
CA ASP A 170 6.57 -11.97 -19.75
C ASP A 170 6.03 -12.66 -20.99
N ARG A 171 6.02 -11.96 -22.13
CA ARG A 171 5.49 -12.41 -23.42
C ARG A 171 6.39 -11.95 -24.55
N PRO A 172 6.54 -12.76 -25.64
CA PRO A 172 7.37 -12.41 -26.80
C PRO A 172 6.96 -11.10 -27.49
N GLN A 173 5.66 -10.75 -27.43
CA GLN A 173 5.12 -9.53 -28.06
C GLN A 173 5.43 -8.25 -27.27
N VAL A 174 5.85 -8.37 -26.02
CA VAL A 174 6.21 -7.22 -25.19
C VAL A 174 7.67 -6.89 -25.41
N PRO A 175 7.99 -5.68 -25.92
CA PRO A 175 9.38 -5.30 -26.14
C PRO A 175 10.15 -5.24 -24.82
N ARG A 176 11.41 -5.70 -24.84
CA ARG A 176 12.31 -5.67 -23.68
C ARG A 176 12.39 -4.30 -23.02
N LEU A 177 12.36 -3.22 -23.80
CA LEU A 177 12.37 -1.84 -23.33
C LEU A 177 11.26 -1.56 -22.30
N ALA A 178 10.07 -2.12 -22.47
CA ALA A 178 8.96 -1.95 -21.53
C ALA A 178 9.26 -2.64 -20.17
N VAL A 179 9.83 -3.86 -20.22
CA VAL A 179 10.23 -4.60 -19.01
C VAL A 179 11.37 -3.89 -18.29
N GLU A 180 12.40 -3.45 -19.03
CA GLU A 180 13.54 -2.70 -18.48
C GLU A 180 13.07 -1.41 -17.81
N TYR A 181 12.14 -0.68 -18.41
CA TYR A 181 11.62 0.54 -17.80
C TYR A 181 10.88 0.28 -16.49
N ILE A 182 10.02 -0.75 -16.43
CA ILE A 182 9.34 -1.08 -15.17
C ILE A 182 10.34 -1.50 -14.09
N VAL A 183 11.31 -2.35 -14.42
CA VAL A 183 12.36 -2.73 -13.47
C VAL A 183 13.16 -1.51 -13.01
N PHE A 184 13.56 -0.64 -13.93
CA PHE A 184 14.27 0.61 -13.60
C PHE A 184 13.45 1.52 -12.68
N HIS A 185 12.16 1.70 -12.94
CA HIS A 185 11.25 2.45 -12.08
C HIS A 185 11.22 1.91 -10.66
N GLU A 186 11.11 0.59 -10.50
CA GLU A 186 11.11 -0.05 -9.18
C GLU A 186 12.51 0.02 -8.51
N MET A 187 13.60 0.00 -9.29
CA MET A 187 14.95 0.23 -8.77
C MET A 187 15.14 1.64 -8.22
N LEU A 188 14.50 2.64 -8.80
CA LEU A 188 14.50 4.00 -8.24
C LEU A 188 13.84 4.06 -6.86
N HIS A 189 12.88 3.19 -6.56
CA HIS A 189 12.31 3.09 -5.21
C HIS A 189 13.28 2.52 -4.17
N LEU A 190 14.29 1.75 -4.56
CA LEU A 190 15.39 1.34 -3.68
C LEU A 190 16.26 2.53 -3.30
N LYS A 191 16.54 3.41 -4.27
CA LYS A 191 17.38 4.60 -4.09
C LYS A 191 16.64 5.75 -3.42
N HIS A 192 15.36 5.93 -3.75
CA HIS A 192 14.49 7.01 -3.28
C HIS A 192 13.34 6.46 -2.43
N PRO A 193 13.57 6.17 -1.15
CA PRO A 193 12.52 5.66 -0.28
C PRO A 193 11.38 6.69 -0.12
N VAL A 194 10.17 6.18 0.06
CA VAL A 194 8.98 7.01 0.28
C VAL A 194 9.17 7.94 1.47
N ARG A 195 9.03 9.24 1.25
CA ARG A 195 9.11 10.28 2.29
C ARG A 195 7.72 10.78 2.66
N LEU A 196 7.58 11.23 3.90
CA LEU A 196 6.38 11.91 4.37
C LEU A 196 6.58 13.43 4.25
N ARG A 197 5.65 14.11 3.59
CA ARG A 197 5.51 15.58 3.65
C ARG A 197 4.26 15.88 4.48
N GLY A 198 4.44 16.13 5.77
CA GLY A 198 3.33 16.20 6.73
C GLY A 198 2.60 14.85 6.78
N SER A 199 1.29 14.83 6.49
CA SER A 199 0.47 13.61 6.44
C SER A 199 0.40 12.95 5.06
N ARG A 200 1.09 13.48 4.04
CA ARG A 200 1.07 12.96 2.67
C ARG A 200 2.32 12.12 2.39
N ARG A 201 2.12 10.96 1.80
CA ARG A 201 3.23 10.14 1.28
C ARG A 201 3.68 10.71 -0.06
N CYS A 202 4.95 11.07 -0.17
CA CYS A 202 5.61 11.41 -1.42
C CYS A 202 6.33 10.15 -1.92
N VAL A 203 5.73 9.48 -2.89
CA VAL A 203 6.26 8.22 -3.46
C VAL A 203 7.28 8.51 -4.55
N HIS A 204 7.00 9.49 -5.42
CA HIS A 204 7.89 9.96 -6.48
C HIS A 204 8.30 11.39 -6.17
N SER A 205 9.48 11.56 -5.57
CA SER A 205 10.05 12.88 -5.28
C SER A 205 10.55 13.56 -6.56
N ALA A 206 10.96 14.84 -6.47
CA ALA A 206 11.55 15.55 -7.60
C ALA A 206 12.83 14.87 -8.08
N GLU A 207 13.66 14.39 -7.15
CA GLU A 207 14.88 13.64 -7.44
C GLU A 207 14.57 12.32 -8.16
N PHE A 208 13.54 11.59 -7.71
CA PHE A 208 13.06 10.39 -8.37
C PHE A 208 12.65 10.67 -9.82
N GLN A 209 11.84 11.71 -10.04
CA GLN A 209 11.35 12.08 -11.37
C GLN A 209 12.48 12.56 -12.29
N SER A 210 13.45 13.29 -11.75
CA SER A 210 14.63 13.72 -12.48
C SER A 210 15.45 12.52 -12.98
N GLU A 211 15.70 11.54 -12.11
CA GLU A 211 16.44 10.33 -12.48
C GLU A 211 15.64 9.43 -13.42
N GLU A 212 14.33 9.30 -13.20
CA GLU A 212 13.46 8.57 -14.14
C GLU A 212 13.52 9.17 -15.54
N GLY A 213 13.62 10.51 -15.62
CA GLY A 213 13.78 11.23 -16.88
C GLY A 213 15.03 10.88 -17.68
N LEU A 214 16.07 10.33 -17.03
CA LEU A 214 17.31 9.89 -17.67
C LEU A 214 17.21 8.50 -18.31
N PHE A 215 16.09 7.79 -18.17
CA PHE A 215 15.94 6.48 -18.78
C PHE A 215 15.93 6.57 -20.31
N PRO A 216 16.82 5.87 -21.02
CA PRO A 216 16.89 5.90 -22.49
C PRO A 216 15.59 5.36 -23.10
N GLY A 217 14.96 6.16 -23.97
CA GLY A 217 13.70 5.78 -24.61
C GLY A 217 12.47 5.85 -23.71
N LEU A 218 12.50 6.68 -22.64
CA LEU A 218 11.40 6.87 -21.70
C LEU A 218 10.03 7.08 -22.37
N SER A 219 9.98 7.99 -23.37
CA SER A 219 8.73 8.28 -24.08
C SER A 219 8.19 7.05 -24.81
N GLN A 220 9.05 6.29 -25.47
CA GLN A 220 8.70 5.06 -26.15
C GLN A 220 8.25 3.97 -25.15
N ALA A 221 8.97 3.80 -24.04
CA ALA A 221 8.61 2.88 -22.99
C ALA A 221 7.21 3.20 -22.43
N LYS A 222 6.94 4.48 -22.13
CA LYS A 222 5.62 4.93 -21.66
C LYS A 222 4.49 4.72 -22.68
N GLN A 223 4.77 4.82 -23.96
CA GLN A 223 3.78 4.50 -25.01
C GLN A 223 3.47 2.99 -25.04
N LEU A 224 4.51 2.14 -24.97
CA LEU A 224 4.34 0.70 -24.94
C LEU A 224 3.47 0.25 -23.75
N LEU A 225 3.62 0.89 -22.59
CA LEU A 225 2.81 0.57 -21.41
C LEU A 225 1.32 0.93 -21.57
N LYS A 226 0.99 1.93 -22.38
CA LYS A 226 -0.41 2.31 -22.64
C LYS A 226 -1.14 1.30 -23.53
N GLY A 227 -0.40 0.52 -24.31
CA GLY A 227 -0.94 -0.48 -25.24
C GLY A 227 -1.12 -1.87 -24.63
N LEU A 228 -0.74 -2.10 -23.36
CA LEU A 228 -0.84 -3.36 -22.63
C LEU A 228 -2.10 -3.42 -21.76
#